data_e1ce105afe8f9c84452d0dfaae3868e7
#
_entry.id   e1ce105afe8f9c84452d0dfaae3868e7
#
_cell.length_a   1.000
_cell.length_b   1.000
_cell.length_c   1.000
_cell.angle_alpha   90.00
_cell.angle_beta   90.00
_cell.angle_gamma   90.00
#
_symmetry.space_group_name_H-M   'P 1'
#
loop_
_entity.id
_entity.type
_entity.pdbx_description
1 polymer ?
#
loop_
_entity_poly.entity_id
_entity_poly.type
_entity_poly.pdbx_seq_one_letter_code
_entity_poly.pdbx_strand_id
1 'polypeptide(L)'
;MASLNFKVTSDDFLNASKLFDVVPVHAVIDSISLRPIDSLKALRSQDEPAFIFESESPEAGASIYAYVCPKAEQVIRTGENEALGDTNPITVLRERFESRTIAPISDLPELVAGAFGYIAYEAIKHFEPSVG
;
A
#
# COMPACT_ATOMS: atom_id res chain seq x y z
N MET A 1 -13.74 9.80 -24.00
CA MET A 1 -12.87 9.09 -23.09
C MET A 1 -11.73 10.02 -22.75
N ALA A 2 -11.53 10.36 -21.48
CA ALA A 2 -10.33 11.10 -21.07
C ALA A 2 -9.13 10.18 -21.27
N SER A 3 -8.11 10.62 -22.01
CA SER A 3 -6.87 9.86 -22.14
C SER A 3 -6.08 10.00 -20.84
N LEU A 4 -5.73 8.86 -20.23
CA LEU A 4 -4.82 8.84 -19.11
C LEU A 4 -3.43 9.31 -19.57
N ASN A 5 -2.91 10.34 -18.94
CA ASN A 5 -1.56 10.82 -19.20
C ASN A 5 -0.61 10.21 -18.16
N PHE A 6 0.06 9.14 -18.52
CA PHE A 6 1.07 8.53 -17.67
C PHE A 6 2.28 9.44 -17.55
N LYS A 7 2.80 9.57 -16.34
CA LYS A 7 3.98 10.39 -16.02
C LYS A 7 5.31 9.69 -16.31
N VAL A 8 5.27 8.37 -16.45
CA VAL A 8 6.45 7.54 -16.74
C VAL A 8 6.37 7.10 -18.20
N THR A 9 7.38 7.40 -19.00
CA THR A 9 7.47 6.92 -20.38
C THR A 9 7.91 5.45 -20.43
N SER A 10 7.69 4.77 -21.56
CA SER A 10 8.15 3.39 -21.75
C SER A 10 9.68 3.28 -21.61
N ASP A 11 10.43 4.25 -22.09
CA ASP A 11 11.89 4.25 -22.01
C ASP A 11 12.38 4.47 -20.58
N ASP A 12 11.75 5.38 -19.83
CA ASP A 12 12.05 5.61 -18.40
C ASP A 12 11.78 4.34 -17.60
N PHE A 13 10.62 3.69 -17.84
CA PHE A 13 10.30 2.42 -17.21
C PHE A 13 11.34 1.33 -17.49
N LEU A 14 11.70 1.13 -18.76
CA LEU A 14 12.68 0.13 -19.16
C LEU A 14 14.08 0.42 -18.59
N ASN A 15 14.45 1.67 -18.45
CA ASN A 15 15.73 2.02 -17.83
C ASN A 15 15.70 1.84 -16.32
N ALA A 16 14.65 2.25 -15.65
CA ALA A 16 14.49 2.06 -14.21
C ALA A 16 14.40 0.59 -13.82
N SER A 17 13.72 -0.25 -14.62
CA SER A 17 13.55 -1.69 -14.36
C SER A 17 14.85 -2.50 -14.40
N LYS A 18 15.94 -1.92 -14.92
CA LYS A 18 17.28 -2.53 -14.88
C LYS A 18 17.99 -2.32 -13.54
N LEU A 19 17.54 -1.34 -12.75
CA LEU A 19 18.20 -0.86 -11.54
C LEU A 19 17.37 -1.10 -10.27
N PHE A 20 16.04 -1.23 -10.41
CA PHE A 20 15.11 -1.30 -9.30
C PHE A 20 14.17 -2.51 -9.46
N ASP A 21 13.80 -3.11 -8.34
CA ASP A 21 12.88 -4.25 -8.31
C ASP A 21 11.41 -3.83 -8.54
N VAL A 22 11.09 -2.60 -8.16
CA VAL A 22 9.75 -2.01 -8.29
C VAL A 22 9.86 -0.66 -8.97
N VAL A 23 9.15 -0.50 -10.07
CA VAL A 23 9.03 0.76 -10.80
C VAL A 23 7.57 1.20 -10.80
N PRO A 24 7.19 2.17 -9.97
CA PRO A 24 5.82 2.67 -9.95
C PRO A 24 5.46 3.39 -11.25
N VAL A 25 4.30 3.07 -11.79
CA VAL A 25 3.72 3.74 -12.97
C VAL A 25 2.46 4.45 -12.54
N HIS A 26 2.37 5.73 -12.79
CA HIS A 26 1.25 6.53 -12.32
C HIS A 26 0.73 7.51 -13.37
N ALA A 27 -0.52 7.91 -13.19
CA ALA A 27 -1.14 9.02 -13.90
C ALA A 27 -1.88 9.91 -12.89
N VAL A 28 -1.85 11.21 -13.13
CA VAL A 28 -2.61 12.16 -12.33
C VAL A 28 -3.91 12.49 -13.04
N ILE A 29 -5.01 12.42 -12.32
CA ILE A 29 -6.34 12.77 -12.80
C ILE A 29 -6.89 13.84 -11.88
N ASP A 30 -7.19 15.01 -12.45
CA ASP A 30 -7.87 16.06 -11.72
C ASP A 30 -9.35 15.69 -11.52
N SER A 31 -9.78 15.60 -10.27
CA SER A 31 -11.15 15.30 -9.91
C SER A 31 -11.62 16.23 -8.80
N ILE A 32 -12.77 16.86 -9.01
CA ILE A 32 -13.29 17.88 -8.11
C ILE A 32 -14.20 17.30 -6.99
N SER A 33 -14.60 16.03 -7.05
CA SER A 33 -15.68 15.54 -6.17
C SER A 33 -15.68 14.05 -5.87
N LEU A 34 -14.59 13.33 -6.06
CA LEU A 34 -14.55 11.90 -5.76
C LEU A 34 -14.25 11.66 -4.28
N ARG A 35 -15.24 11.15 -3.53
CA ARG A 35 -14.97 10.66 -2.18
C ARG A 35 -14.20 9.34 -2.27
N PRO A 36 -13.21 9.09 -1.39
CA PRO A 36 -12.42 7.85 -1.39
C PRO A 36 -13.29 6.58 -1.37
N ILE A 37 -14.36 6.60 -0.57
CA ILE A 37 -15.29 5.46 -0.47
C ILE A 37 -16.02 5.15 -1.79
N ASP A 38 -16.37 6.17 -2.56
CA ASP A 38 -17.05 5.97 -3.84
C ASP A 38 -16.08 5.42 -4.89
N SER A 39 -14.83 5.86 -4.86
CA SER A 39 -13.75 5.30 -5.68
C SER A 39 -13.53 3.81 -5.36
N LEU A 40 -13.46 3.46 -4.07
CA LEU A 40 -13.32 2.06 -3.67
C LEU A 40 -14.49 1.21 -4.16
N LYS A 41 -15.74 1.67 -3.96
CA LYS A 41 -16.95 0.96 -4.40
C LYS A 41 -16.99 0.73 -5.90
N ALA A 42 -16.49 1.69 -6.68
CA ALA A 42 -16.45 1.60 -8.14
C ALA A 42 -15.36 0.65 -8.68
N LEU A 43 -14.25 0.52 -7.95
CA LEU A 43 -13.07 -0.19 -8.44
C LEU A 43 -12.90 -1.60 -7.85
N ARG A 44 -13.47 -1.87 -6.66
CA ARG A 44 -13.29 -3.16 -5.99
C ARG A 44 -14.08 -4.29 -6.65
N SER A 45 -13.51 -5.48 -6.66
CA SER A 45 -14.24 -6.73 -6.85
C SER A 45 -14.90 -7.16 -5.53
N GLN A 46 -16.04 -7.85 -5.59
CA GLN A 46 -16.80 -8.20 -4.38
C GLN A 46 -16.08 -9.20 -3.46
N ASP A 47 -15.24 -10.05 -4.03
CA ASP A 47 -14.60 -11.16 -3.32
C ASP A 47 -13.13 -10.90 -2.98
N GLU A 48 -12.60 -9.71 -3.29
CA GLU A 48 -11.20 -9.39 -3.03
C GLU A 48 -11.04 -8.41 -1.86
N PRO A 49 -10.03 -8.63 -1.00
CA PRO A 49 -9.69 -7.69 0.05
C PRO A 49 -9.36 -6.31 -0.54
N ALA A 50 -10.03 -5.31 0.01
CA ALA A 50 -9.85 -3.92 -0.39
C ALA A 50 -9.87 -3.03 0.85
N PHE A 51 -9.17 -1.90 0.82
CA PHE A 51 -9.13 -1.00 1.97
C PHE A 51 -9.06 0.46 1.56
N ILE A 52 -9.41 1.32 2.49
CA ILE A 52 -9.14 2.76 2.48
C ILE A 52 -8.34 3.10 3.73
N PHE A 53 -7.31 3.88 3.55
CA PHE A 53 -6.59 4.53 4.64
C PHE A 53 -6.63 6.04 4.40
N GLU A 54 -7.24 6.78 5.32
CA GLU A 54 -7.33 8.24 5.27
C GLU A 54 -6.43 8.81 6.36
N SER A 55 -5.55 9.71 5.96
CA SER A 55 -4.70 10.45 6.88
C SER A 55 -5.28 11.85 7.06
N GLU A 56 -5.58 12.20 8.31
CA GLU A 56 -5.93 13.58 8.68
C GLU A 56 -4.68 14.28 9.19
N SER A 57 -4.41 15.46 8.68
CA SER A 57 -3.38 16.31 9.28
C SER A 57 -4.03 17.21 10.33
N PRO A 58 -3.50 17.25 11.57
CA PRO A 58 -3.98 18.16 12.60
C PRO A 58 -3.65 19.63 12.32
N GLU A 59 -2.80 19.91 11.34
CA GLU A 59 -2.39 21.28 11.01
C GLU A 59 -3.28 21.84 9.89
N ALA A 60 -3.86 23.01 10.15
CA ALA A 60 -4.66 23.73 9.15
C ALA A 60 -3.81 24.04 7.90
N GLY A 61 -4.22 23.50 6.76
CA GLY A 61 -3.54 23.67 5.47
C GLY A 61 -2.60 22.53 5.05
N ALA A 62 -2.43 21.50 5.86
CA ALA A 62 -1.71 20.31 5.43
C ALA A 62 -2.57 19.40 4.54
N SER A 63 -1.93 18.72 3.62
CA SER A 63 -2.61 17.85 2.66
C SER A 63 -3.20 16.62 3.36
N ILE A 64 -4.48 16.34 3.09
CA ILE A 64 -5.14 15.12 3.49
C ILE A 64 -5.00 14.13 2.33
N TYR A 65 -4.47 12.95 2.63
CA TYR A 65 -4.35 11.87 1.66
C TYR A 65 -5.29 10.73 2.01
N ALA A 66 -5.92 10.18 0.99
CA ALA A 66 -6.63 8.91 1.10
C ALA A 66 -5.98 7.89 0.17
N TYR A 67 -5.58 6.78 0.74
CA TYR A 67 -5.08 5.64 -0.02
C TYR A 67 -6.24 4.69 -0.26
N VAL A 68 -6.56 4.47 -1.52
CA VAL A 68 -7.63 3.56 -1.94
C VAL A 68 -7.00 2.38 -2.64
N CYS A 69 -7.06 1.20 -2.02
CA CYS A 69 -6.58 -0.04 -2.60
C CYS A 69 -7.77 -0.95 -2.93
N PRO A 70 -8.18 -1.01 -4.20
CA PRO A 70 -9.33 -1.80 -4.60
C PRO A 70 -9.06 -3.31 -4.66
N LYS A 71 -7.77 -3.68 -4.69
CA LYS A 71 -7.32 -5.07 -4.78
C LYS A 71 -5.97 -5.24 -4.10
N ALA A 72 -5.85 -6.25 -3.25
CA ALA A 72 -4.57 -6.66 -2.68
C ALA A 72 -3.85 -7.62 -3.65
N GLU A 73 -2.57 -7.41 -3.89
CA GLU A 73 -1.74 -8.37 -4.62
C GLU A 73 -1.57 -9.67 -3.81
N GLN A 74 -1.39 -9.52 -2.51
CA GLN A 74 -1.25 -10.62 -1.58
C GLN A 74 -1.86 -10.28 -0.23
N VAL A 75 -2.47 -11.26 0.41
CA VAL A 75 -2.94 -11.18 1.81
C VAL A 75 -2.00 -12.00 2.68
N ILE A 76 -1.39 -11.36 3.66
CA ILE A 76 -0.51 -12.00 4.64
C ILE A 76 -1.29 -12.14 5.94
N ARG A 77 -1.35 -13.36 6.48
CA ARG A 77 -1.96 -13.66 7.78
C ARG A 77 -1.00 -14.49 8.60
N THR A 78 -0.85 -14.10 9.87
CA THR A 78 -0.10 -14.85 10.89
C THR A 78 -1.01 -15.15 12.07
N GLY A 79 -0.76 -16.24 12.74
CA GLY A 79 -1.56 -16.74 13.87
C GLY A 79 -1.61 -18.25 13.89
N GLU A 80 -2.05 -18.86 14.99
CA GLU A 80 -2.01 -20.32 15.22
C GLU A 80 -2.72 -21.13 14.12
N ASN A 81 -3.78 -20.58 13.52
CA ASN A 81 -4.58 -21.25 12.50
C ASN A 81 -4.31 -20.72 11.08
N GLU A 82 -3.29 -19.91 10.90
CA GLU A 82 -2.93 -19.34 9.60
C GLU A 82 -1.76 -20.10 8.95
N ALA A 83 -1.64 -19.99 7.62
CA ALA A 83 -0.63 -20.73 6.85
C ALA A 83 0.82 -20.43 7.28
N LEU A 84 1.08 -19.22 7.79
CA LEU A 84 2.39 -18.80 8.30
C LEU A 84 2.58 -19.14 9.79
N GLY A 85 1.58 -19.75 10.42
CA GLY A 85 1.59 -20.08 11.83
C GLY A 85 1.70 -18.84 12.73
N ASP A 86 2.06 -19.08 13.98
CA ASP A 86 2.24 -18.06 15.00
C ASP A 86 3.62 -17.36 14.87
N THR A 87 3.79 -16.66 13.76
CA THR A 87 5.03 -15.95 13.43
C THR A 87 4.86 -14.46 13.68
N ASN A 88 5.94 -13.80 14.12
CA ASN A 88 5.92 -12.35 14.32
C ASN A 88 5.58 -11.63 12.99
N PRO A 89 4.45 -10.90 12.92
CA PRO A 89 4.00 -10.27 11.68
C PRO A 89 4.99 -9.22 11.14
N ILE A 90 5.72 -8.53 12.02
CA ILE A 90 6.72 -7.53 11.61
C ILE A 90 7.93 -8.20 10.94
N THR A 91 8.35 -9.36 11.42
CA THR A 91 9.43 -10.11 10.78
C THR A 91 9.04 -10.54 9.38
N VAL A 92 7.83 -11.07 9.19
CA VAL A 92 7.30 -11.46 7.88
C VAL A 92 7.25 -10.26 6.92
N LEU A 93 6.79 -9.11 7.39
CA LEU A 93 6.75 -7.89 6.58
C LEU A 93 8.15 -7.40 6.24
N ARG A 94 9.07 -7.41 7.21
CA ARG A 94 10.47 -6.99 6.99
C ARG A 94 11.13 -7.85 5.92
N GLU A 95 11.07 -9.15 6.02
CA GLU A 95 11.64 -10.09 5.04
C GLU A 95 11.04 -9.86 3.63
N ARG A 96 9.78 -9.45 3.56
CA ARG A 96 9.10 -9.19 2.29
C ARG A 96 9.56 -7.92 1.60
N PHE A 97 9.92 -6.88 2.37
CA PHE A 97 10.17 -5.53 1.85
C PHE A 97 11.63 -5.09 1.90
N GLU A 98 12.45 -5.55 2.86
CA GLU A 98 13.84 -5.11 3.02
C GLU A 98 14.74 -5.37 1.80
N SER A 99 14.46 -6.42 1.04
CA SER A 99 15.26 -6.79 -0.13
C SER A 99 14.85 -6.08 -1.41
N ARG A 100 13.77 -5.30 -1.39
CA ARG A 100 13.23 -4.67 -2.60
C ARG A 100 13.63 -3.21 -2.69
N THR A 101 14.19 -2.84 -3.84
CA THR A 101 14.50 -1.46 -4.18
C THR A 101 13.36 -0.87 -5.02
N ILE A 102 12.94 0.35 -4.66
CA ILE A 102 11.87 1.06 -5.35
C ILE A 102 12.46 2.25 -6.09
N ALA A 103 12.12 2.41 -7.36
CA ALA A 103 12.54 3.56 -8.15
C ALA A 103 11.96 4.85 -7.54
N PRO A 104 12.80 5.88 -7.34
CA PRO A 104 12.35 7.16 -6.79
C PRO A 104 11.36 7.85 -7.73
N ILE A 105 10.33 8.47 -7.15
CA ILE A 105 9.33 9.23 -7.89
C ILE A 105 9.14 10.58 -7.22
N SER A 106 9.27 11.66 -8.00
CA SER A 106 9.23 13.02 -7.48
C SER A 106 7.83 13.55 -7.16
N ASP A 107 6.81 13.01 -7.81
CA ASP A 107 5.46 13.63 -7.82
C ASP A 107 4.41 12.81 -7.05
N LEU A 108 4.82 11.79 -6.31
CA LEU A 108 3.94 10.96 -5.50
C LEU A 108 4.18 11.13 -4.01
N PRO A 109 3.19 10.84 -3.16
CA PRO A 109 3.39 10.71 -1.72
C PRO A 109 4.49 9.70 -1.39
N GLU A 110 5.15 9.84 -0.23
CA GLU A 110 6.21 8.92 0.21
C GLU A 110 5.78 7.45 0.23
N LEU A 111 4.51 7.18 0.57
CA LEU A 111 3.95 5.84 0.58
C LEU A 111 3.29 5.54 -0.77
N VAL A 112 4.03 5.01 -1.72
CA VAL A 112 3.54 4.61 -3.05
C VAL A 112 3.30 3.11 -3.18
N ALA A 113 3.89 2.31 -2.29
CA ALA A 113 3.70 0.87 -2.19
C ALA A 113 3.96 0.43 -0.76
N GLY A 114 3.35 -0.67 -0.32
CA GLY A 114 3.55 -1.15 1.03
C GLY A 114 2.52 -2.20 1.44
N ALA A 115 2.43 -2.43 2.75
CA ALA A 115 1.43 -3.28 3.35
C ALA A 115 0.49 -2.44 4.22
N PHE A 116 -0.80 -2.70 4.09
CA PHE A 116 -1.84 -2.12 4.94
C PHE A 116 -2.59 -3.23 5.65
N GLY A 117 -2.88 -3.02 6.92
CA GLY A 117 -3.57 -4.04 7.69
C GLY A 117 -3.68 -3.64 9.16
N TYR A 118 -3.92 -4.63 9.98
CA TYR A 118 -3.97 -4.48 11.43
C TYR A 118 -3.19 -5.61 12.11
N ILE A 119 -2.73 -5.31 13.31
CA ILE A 119 -2.10 -6.27 14.21
C ILE A 119 -3.09 -6.51 15.35
N ALA A 120 -3.50 -7.76 15.53
CA ALA A 120 -4.41 -8.14 16.60
C ALA A 120 -3.71 -8.11 17.97
N TYR A 121 -4.49 -8.01 19.04
CA TYR A 121 -3.95 -7.90 20.39
C TYR A 121 -3.04 -9.07 20.78
N GLU A 122 -3.35 -10.27 20.33
CA GLU A 122 -2.59 -11.49 20.61
C GLU A 122 -1.15 -11.46 20.08
N ALA A 123 -0.87 -10.57 19.12
CA ALA A 123 0.49 -10.38 18.63
C ALA A 123 1.42 -9.69 19.64
N ILE A 124 0.88 -9.16 20.75
CA ILE A 124 1.67 -8.52 21.82
C ILE A 124 2.79 -9.43 22.33
N LYS A 125 2.57 -10.75 22.38
CA LYS A 125 3.56 -11.73 22.80
C LYS A 125 4.87 -11.72 21.97
N HIS A 126 4.80 -11.23 20.72
CA HIS A 126 5.97 -11.08 19.84
C HIS A 126 6.76 -9.79 20.12
N PHE A 127 6.18 -8.83 20.83
CA PHE A 127 6.79 -7.53 21.11
C PHE A 127 7.16 -7.38 22.58
N GLU A 128 6.38 -8.04 23.46
CA GLU A 128 6.56 -7.98 24.90
C GLU A 128 6.53 -9.40 25.50
N PRO A 129 7.69 -10.09 25.58
CA PRO A 129 7.76 -11.48 26.05
C PRO A 129 7.28 -11.70 27.49
N SER A 130 7.16 -10.62 28.28
CA SER A 130 6.67 -10.70 29.68
C SER A 130 5.15 -10.91 29.78
N VAL A 131 4.42 -10.79 28.67
CA VAL A 131 2.96 -10.89 28.62
C VAL A 131 2.48 -12.26 28.14
N GLY A 132 3.37 -13.13 27.73
CA GLY A 132 3.06 -14.48 27.19
C GLY A 132 3.23 -15.59 28.21
#